data_ce7bca7509c7e9fc86ce2d73ade60b92
#
_entry.id   ce7bca7509c7e9fc86ce2d73ade60b92
#
_cell.length_a   1.000
_cell.length_b   1.000
_cell.length_c   1.000
_cell.angle_alpha   90.00
_cell.angle_beta   90.00
_cell.angle_gamma   90.00
#
_symmetry.space_group_name_H-M   'P 1'
#
loop_
_entity.id
_entity.type
_entity.pdbx_description
1 polymer ?
#
loop_
_entity_poly.entity_id
_entity_poly.type
_entity_poly.pdbx_seq_one_letter_code
_entity_poly.pdbx_strand_id
1 'polypeptide(L)'
;IAHLIETADQAQGTLMVNSTPIVIRSLSKVFPQSFRDLTPIAATIGDFGAFVVKADSKYKTFNDVIADYKADPRSVNIAGGSARGSMDHLVAAMAFKAAGANPNNVKYLAFDGGGKAMASLLSGEAGLLSTGFSEALALAAAGEVRILVMTGDQRSDAAPNVQTLKEQGYNATFVNWRGFFGAPSLSNAQADEYAQTLAQMYSTPEWEKVRSRNGWTEIFKPRAEFVTFLEEQEEVVGNLMRELGFL
;
A
#
# COMPACT_ATOMS: atom_id res chain seq x y z
N ILE A 1 9.78 3.13 14.28
CA ILE A 1 9.73 2.00 15.25
C ILE A 1 10.80 2.23 16.32
N ALA A 2 12.10 2.24 15.98
CA ALA A 2 13.19 2.36 16.94
C ALA A 2 12.97 3.50 17.94
N HIS A 3 12.68 4.72 17.46
CA HIS A 3 12.41 5.86 18.33
C HIS A 3 11.31 5.61 19.37
N LEU A 4 10.18 5.01 18.96
CA LEU A 4 9.07 4.71 19.88
C LEU A 4 9.43 3.66 20.91
N ILE A 5 10.34 2.74 20.59
CA ILE A 5 10.85 1.73 21.50
C ILE A 5 11.88 2.34 22.46
N GLU A 6 12.83 3.12 21.95
CA GLU A 6 13.89 3.76 22.74
C GLU A 6 13.37 4.80 23.73
N THR A 7 12.24 5.45 23.39
CA THR A 7 11.58 6.46 24.23
C THR A 7 10.33 5.93 24.92
N ALA A 8 10.17 4.62 25.07
CA ALA A 8 8.95 3.98 25.51
C ALA A 8 8.37 4.57 26.81
N ASP A 9 9.21 4.83 27.82
CA ASP A 9 8.77 5.38 29.12
C ASP A 9 8.23 6.82 29.02
N GLN A 10 8.63 7.57 28.00
CA GLN A 10 8.22 8.94 27.73
C GLN A 10 7.12 9.05 26.65
N ALA A 11 6.87 7.97 25.91
CA ALA A 11 6.02 7.93 24.73
C ALA A 11 4.61 7.41 25.01
N GLN A 12 4.15 7.41 26.26
CA GLN A 12 2.84 6.88 26.70
C GLN A 12 1.65 7.51 25.94
N GLY A 13 1.76 8.79 25.56
CA GLY A 13 0.75 9.52 24.78
C GLY A 13 1.01 9.53 23.27
N THR A 14 2.01 8.80 22.78
CA THR A 14 2.40 8.81 21.36
C THR A 14 1.87 7.59 20.65
N LEU A 15 1.11 7.83 19.58
CA LEU A 15 0.68 6.79 18.64
C LEU A 15 1.43 6.93 17.32
N MET A 16 1.94 5.81 16.81
CA MET A 16 2.57 5.71 15.50
C MET A 16 1.58 5.11 14.51
N VAL A 17 1.43 5.74 13.35
CA VAL A 17 0.76 5.11 12.20
C VAL A 17 1.78 4.32 11.40
N ASN A 18 1.45 3.08 11.06
CA ASN A 18 2.26 2.25 10.17
C ASN A 18 1.35 1.41 9.24
N SER A 19 1.97 0.64 8.36
CA SER A 19 1.27 -0.09 7.31
C SER A 19 2.06 -1.34 6.89
N THR A 20 1.69 -2.00 5.81
CA THR A 20 2.35 -3.21 5.28
C THR A 20 3.89 -3.14 5.26
N PRO A 21 4.57 -2.01 5.02
CA PRO A 21 6.03 -1.93 5.12
C PRO A 21 6.64 -2.38 6.45
N ILE A 22 5.92 -2.31 7.59
CA ILE A 22 6.45 -2.82 8.86
C ILE A 22 6.69 -4.33 8.80
N VAL A 23 5.78 -5.05 8.11
CA VAL A 23 5.86 -6.50 7.89
C VAL A 23 6.95 -6.82 6.86
N ILE A 24 6.95 -6.15 5.70
CA ILE A 24 7.93 -6.36 4.62
C ILE A 24 9.36 -6.19 5.13
N ARG A 25 9.62 -5.12 5.86
CA ARG A 25 10.97 -4.80 6.34
C ARG A 25 11.45 -5.71 7.47
N SER A 26 10.54 -6.19 8.31
CA SER A 26 10.83 -7.22 9.31
C SER A 26 11.19 -8.54 8.63
N LEU A 27 10.40 -9.01 7.68
CA LEU A 27 10.64 -10.24 6.93
C LEU A 27 11.96 -10.21 6.15
N SER A 28 12.28 -9.10 5.50
CA SER A 28 13.55 -8.91 4.77
C SER A 28 14.75 -8.62 5.66
N LYS A 29 14.57 -8.59 7.00
CA LYS A 29 15.61 -8.31 8.00
C LYS A 29 16.33 -6.97 7.79
N VAL A 30 15.69 -6.02 7.13
CA VAL A 30 16.20 -4.63 6.98
C VAL A 30 16.18 -3.93 8.34
N PHE A 31 15.20 -4.26 9.20
CA PHE A 31 15.15 -3.85 10.58
C PHE A 31 15.08 -5.08 11.50
N PRO A 32 15.76 -5.03 12.67
CA PRO A 32 15.66 -6.09 13.66
C PRO A 32 14.31 -6.12 14.37
N GLN A 33 13.58 -4.98 14.40
CA GLN A 33 12.29 -4.86 15.06
C GLN A 33 11.14 -5.26 14.15
N SER A 34 10.04 -5.68 14.75
CA SER A 34 8.78 -6.03 14.12
C SER A 34 7.60 -5.32 14.79
N PHE A 35 6.39 -5.58 14.34
CA PHE A 35 5.18 -5.11 15.01
C PHE A 35 5.01 -5.71 16.42
N ARG A 36 5.69 -6.85 16.71
CA ARG A 36 5.65 -7.52 18.03
C ARG A 36 6.41 -6.75 19.13
N ASP A 37 7.30 -5.85 18.71
CA ASP A 37 8.05 -4.98 19.63
C ASP A 37 7.25 -3.70 20.00
N LEU A 38 5.99 -3.61 19.56
CA LEU A 38 5.09 -2.48 19.79
C LEU A 38 3.79 -2.96 20.42
N THR A 39 2.96 -2.02 20.85
CA THR A 39 1.58 -2.31 21.28
C THR A 39 0.60 -2.01 20.14
N PRO A 40 0.07 -3.03 19.42
CA PRO A 40 -0.95 -2.81 18.39
C PRO A 40 -2.25 -2.27 18.99
N ILE A 41 -2.77 -1.17 18.44
CA ILE A 41 -3.99 -0.50 18.90
C ILE A 41 -5.17 -0.88 18.03
N ALA A 42 -5.16 -0.47 16.75
CA ALA A 42 -6.19 -0.85 15.78
C ALA A 42 -5.71 -0.65 14.34
N ALA A 43 -6.13 -1.53 13.43
CA ALA A 43 -6.18 -1.20 12.02
C ALA A 43 -7.41 -0.31 11.75
N THR A 44 -7.30 0.61 10.80
CA THR A 44 -8.36 1.59 10.53
C THR A 44 -8.81 1.66 9.08
N ILE A 45 -7.91 1.54 8.12
CA ILE A 45 -8.24 1.61 6.69
C ILE A 45 -7.37 0.67 5.87
N GLY A 46 -7.86 0.32 4.67
CA GLY A 46 -7.05 -0.21 3.59
C GLY A 46 -7.03 0.75 2.40
N ASP A 47 -5.89 0.86 1.74
CA ASP A 47 -5.74 1.56 0.48
C ASP A 47 -5.26 0.56 -0.58
N PHE A 48 -5.88 0.56 -1.74
CA PHE A 48 -5.48 -0.33 -2.82
C PHE A 48 -4.22 0.19 -3.51
N GLY A 49 -3.47 -0.68 -4.15
CA GLY A 49 -2.46 -0.27 -5.12
C GLY A 49 -3.11 0.13 -6.45
N ALA A 50 -2.44 1.00 -7.19
CA ALA A 50 -2.85 1.41 -8.52
C ALA A 50 -1.66 1.54 -9.47
N PHE A 51 -1.92 1.31 -10.76
CA PHE A 51 -0.98 1.61 -11.83
C PHE A 51 -1.47 2.81 -12.62
N VAL A 52 -0.62 3.82 -12.70
CA VAL A 52 -0.97 5.16 -13.16
C VAL A 52 -0.01 5.58 -14.27
N VAL A 53 -0.55 6.26 -15.28
CA VAL A 53 0.22 6.88 -16.37
C VAL A 53 -0.20 8.34 -16.55
N LYS A 54 0.59 9.11 -17.27
CA LYS A 54 0.18 10.45 -17.72
C LYS A 54 -1.08 10.36 -18.57
N ALA A 55 -1.92 11.38 -18.56
CA ALA A 55 -3.16 11.42 -19.34
C ALA A 55 -2.92 11.26 -20.85
N ASP A 56 -1.82 11.82 -21.37
CA ASP A 56 -1.40 11.75 -22.78
C ASP A 56 -0.63 10.46 -23.15
N SER A 57 -0.41 9.55 -22.18
CA SER A 57 0.29 8.29 -22.42
C SER A 57 -0.36 7.47 -23.53
N LYS A 58 0.47 6.77 -24.29
CA LYS A 58 0.03 5.75 -25.27
C LYS A 58 -0.76 4.60 -24.62
N TYR A 59 -0.48 4.29 -23.35
CA TYR A 59 -1.16 3.22 -22.62
C TYR A 59 -2.57 3.65 -22.22
N LYS A 60 -3.57 2.90 -22.64
CA LYS A 60 -4.98 3.12 -22.30
C LYS A 60 -5.51 2.10 -21.29
N THR A 61 -4.89 0.93 -21.25
CA THR A 61 -5.19 -0.18 -20.34
C THR A 61 -3.90 -0.72 -19.72
N PHE A 62 -4.01 -1.49 -18.67
CA PHE A 62 -2.85 -2.20 -18.11
C PHE A 62 -2.33 -3.29 -19.08
N ASN A 63 -3.21 -3.85 -19.91
CA ASN A 63 -2.84 -4.80 -20.95
C ASN A 63 -1.86 -4.21 -21.96
N ASP A 64 -1.97 -2.93 -22.31
CA ASP A 64 -1.02 -2.26 -23.23
C ASP A 64 0.38 -2.22 -22.61
N VAL A 65 0.46 -1.93 -21.30
CA VAL A 65 1.73 -1.95 -20.56
C VAL A 65 2.34 -3.35 -20.56
N ILE A 66 1.52 -4.37 -20.28
CA ILE A 66 1.97 -5.76 -20.25
C ILE A 66 2.44 -6.24 -21.63
N ALA A 67 1.77 -5.83 -22.69
CA ALA A 67 2.18 -6.18 -24.06
C ALA A 67 3.58 -5.60 -24.39
N ASP A 68 3.80 -4.33 -24.12
CA ASP A 68 5.11 -3.68 -24.34
C ASP A 68 6.20 -4.31 -23.45
N TYR A 69 5.88 -4.55 -22.17
CA TYR A 69 6.81 -5.19 -21.25
C TYR A 69 7.24 -6.61 -21.70
N LYS A 70 6.29 -7.40 -22.21
CA LYS A 70 6.60 -8.75 -22.73
C LYS A 70 7.45 -8.70 -23.98
N ALA A 71 7.28 -7.67 -24.82
CA ALA A 71 8.10 -7.46 -26.01
C ALA A 71 9.52 -7.02 -25.66
N ASP A 72 9.68 -6.04 -24.76
CA ASP A 72 10.97 -5.61 -24.19
C ASP A 72 10.74 -5.10 -22.75
N PRO A 73 11.19 -5.84 -21.72
CA PRO A 73 11.07 -5.40 -20.33
C PRO A 73 11.72 -4.05 -20.01
N ARG A 74 12.70 -3.62 -20.83
CA ARG A 74 13.36 -2.33 -20.64
C ARG A 74 12.54 -1.14 -21.15
N SER A 75 11.50 -1.39 -21.94
CA SER A 75 10.62 -0.35 -22.47
C SER A 75 9.72 0.29 -21.41
N VAL A 76 9.51 -0.40 -20.27
CA VAL A 76 8.65 0.05 -19.18
C VAL A 76 9.48 0.27 -17.92
N ASN A 77 9.65 1.53 -17.52
CA ASN A 77 10.20 1.90 -16.23
C ASN A 77 9.05 2.32 -15.27
N ILE A 78 9.12 1.82 -14.05
CA ILE A 78 8.05 1.96 -13.06
C ILE A 78 8.58 2.77 -11.87
N ALA A 79 7.99 3.93 -11.62
CA ALA A 79 8.25 4.70 -10.41
C ALA A 79 7.42 4.17 -9.24
N GLY A 80 7.92 4.30 -8.03
CA GLY A 80 7.17 4.11 -6.80
C GLY A 80 7.78 4.87 -5.64
N GLY A 81 6.95 5.25 -4.67
CA GLY A 81 7.33 6.07 -3.51
C GLY A 81 7.96 5.28 -2.36
N SER A 82 8.25 4.01 -2.55
CA SER A 82 8.86 3.13 -1.55
C SER A 82 10.20 2.56 -2.03
N ALA A 83 11.04 2.13 -1.08
CA ALA A 83 12.33 1.52 -1.39
C ALA A 83 12.17 0.27 -2.28
N ARG A 84 13.21 -0.07 -3.03
CA ARG A 84 13.28 -1.33 -3.78
C ARG A 84 13.08 -2.53 -2.83
N GLY A 85 12.23 -3.48 -3.23
CA GLY A 85 11.84 -4.62 -2.38
C GLY A 85 10.76 -4.29 -1.34
N SER A 86 10.29 -3.05 -1.28
CA SER A 86 9.17 -2.64 -0.43
C SER A 86 7.86 -2.55 -1.24
N MET A 87 6.82 -1.95 -0.66
CA MET A 87 5.42 -2.08 -1.06
C MET A 87 5.15 -1.85 -2.56
N ASP A 88 5.50 -0.67 -3.11
CA ASP A 88 5.14 -0.35 -4.51
C ASP A 88 5.87 -1.25 -5.51
N HIS A 89 7.11 -1.65 -5.19
CA HIS A 89 7.85 -2.62 -5.99
C HIS A 89 7.24 -4.03 -5.90
N LEU A 90 6.82 -4.44 -4.70
CA LEU A 90 6.17 -5.74 -4.47
C LEU A 90 4.83 -5.81 -5.24
N VAL A 91 4.03 -4.76 -5.19
CA VAL A 91 2.76 -4.66 -5.93
C VAL A 91 2.99 -4.71 -7.44
N ALA A 92 4.00 -3.99 -7.93
CA ALA A 92 4.37 -4.04 -9.34
C ALA A 92 4.80 -5.46 -9.75
N ALA A 93 5.71 -6.08 -9.00
CA ALA A 93 6.18 -7.45 -9.28
C ALA A 93 5.03 -8.48 -9.26
N MET A 94 4.12 -8.36 -8.29
CA MET A 94 2.92 -9.21 -8.19
C MET A 94 2.02 -9.08 -9.43
N ALA A 95 1.70 -7.86 -9.84
CA ALA A 95 0.82 -7.62 -10.99
C ALA A 95 1.42 -8.13 -12.31
N PHE A 96 2.72 -7.89 -12.52
CA PHE A 96 3.44 -8.37 -13.69
C PHE A 96 3.55 -9.91 -13.71
N LYS A 97 3.79 -10.54 -12.56
CA LYS A 97 3.76 -12.02 -12.43
C LYS A 97 2.38 -12.57 -12.75
N ALA A 98 1.32 -11.99 -12.21
CA ALA A 98 -0.06 -12.39 -12.48
C ALA A 98 -0.42 -12.26 -13.98
N ALA A 99 0.21 -11.33 -14.68
CA ALA A 99 0.10 -11.16 -16.13
C ALA A 99 0.99 -12.13 -16.93
N GLY A 100 1.69 -13.07 -16.28
CA GLY A 100 2.59 -14.03 -16.93
C GLY A 100 3.88 -13.41 -17.45
N ALA A 101 4.32 -12.31 -16.85
CA ALA A 101 5.60 -11.67 -17.11
C ALA A 101 6.63 -12.02 -16.01
N ASN A 102 7.93 -11.91 -16.32
CA ASN A 102 8.95 -12.16 -15.30
C ASN A 102 9.08 -10.96 -14.34
N PRO A 103 8.70 -11.09 -13.06
CA PRO A 103 8.71 -9.98 -12.11
C PRO A 103 10.13 -9.46 -11.79
N ASN A 104 11.16 -10.30 -11.95
CA ASN A 104 12.55 -9.92 -11.65
C ASN A 104 13.15 -8.93 -12.66
N ASN A 105 12.53 -8.78 -13.83
CA ASN A 105 12.97 -7.85 -14.86
C ASN A 105 12.33 -6.45 -14.71
N VAL A 106 11.50 -6.25 -13.70
CA VAL A 106 10.83 -4.95 -13.47
C VAL A 106 11.88 -3.87 -13.17
N LYS A 107 11.99 -2.89 -14.07
CA LYS A 107 12.84 -1.72 -13.88
C LYS A 107 12.15 -0.73 -12.95
N TYR A 108 12.37 -0.90 -11.66
CA TYR A 108 11.76 -0.08 -10.62
C TYR A 108 12.67 1.10 -10.23
N LEU A 109 12.10 2.30 -10.27
CA LEU A 109 12.72 3.57 -9.86
C LEU A 109 12.14 3.94 -8.47
N ALA A 110 12.97 3.81 -7.45
CA ALA A 110 12.57 4.08 -6.07
C ALA A 110 12.70 5.58 -5.76
N PHE A 111 11.64 6.16 -5.23
CA PHE A 111 11.59 7.53 -4.72
C PHE A 111 11.27 7.54 -3.21
N ASP A 112 11.61 8.63 -2.56
CA ASP A 112 11.30 8.86 -1.15
C ASP A 112 9.91 9.53 -1.04
N GLY A 113 8.86 8.69 -1.13
CA GLY A 113 7.46 9.09 -1.04
C GLY A 113 6.72 9.20 -2.37
N GLY A 114 5.40 9.00 -2.32
CA GLY A 114 4.52 8.99 -3.48
C GLY A 114 4.51 10.30 -4.26
N GLY A 115 4.65 11.45 -3.60
CA GLY A 115 4.70 12.75 -4.27
C GLY A 115 5.90 12.90 -5.21
N LYS A 116 7.08 12.43 -4.81
CA LYS A 116 8.27 12.46 -5.68
C LYS A 116 8.15 11.46 -6.84
N ALA A 117 7.58 10.29 -6.59
CA ALA A 117 7.32 9.30 -7.63
C ALA A 117 6.27 9.81 -8.65
N MET A 118 5.22 10.48 -8.20
CA MET A 118 4.23 11.15 -9.05
C MET A 118 4.87 12.26 -9.90
N ALA A 119 5.74 13.07 -9.31
CA ALA A 119 6.48 14.11 -10.05
C ALA A 119 7.38 13.50 -11.16
N SER A 120 8.01 12.36 -10.90
CA SER A 120 8.79 11.60 -11.90
C SER A 120 7.91 11.10 -13.06
N LEU A 121 6.68 10.65 -12.77
CA LEU A 121 5.70 10.30 -13.79
C LEU A 121 5.32 11.53 -14.64
N LEU A 122 4.94 12.63 -14.00
CA LEU A 122 4.47 13.85 -14.67
C LEU A 122 5.57 14.50 -15.52
N SER A 123 6.83 14.43 -15.09
CA SER A 123 7.98 14.91 -15.88
C SER A 123 8.34 14.00 -17.06
N GLY A 124 7.81 12.77 -17.10
CA GLY A 124 8.13 11.78 -18.15
C GLY A 124 9.41 10.98 -17.89
N GLU A 125 10.05 11.10 -16.72
CA GLU A 125 11.17 10.25 -16.31
C GLU A 125 10.73 8.79 -16.14
N ALA A 126 9.55 8.57 -15.56
CA ALA A 126 8.92 7.27 -15.49
C ALA A 126 7.73 7.17 -16.46
N GLY A 127 7.58 6.00 -17.10
CA GLY A 127 6.46 5.71 -18.00
C GLY A 127 5.23 5.17 -17.29
N LEU A 128 5.41 4.61 -16.09
CA LEU A 128 4.38 4.00 -15.26
C LEU A 128 4.67 4.32 -13.78
N LEU A 129 3.63 4.49 -12.99
CA LEU A 129 3.72 4.66 -11.55
C LEU A 129 2.96 3.54 -10.85
N SER A 130 3.58 2.87 -9.88
CA SER A 130 2.95 2.01 -8.88
C SER A 130 2.81 2.82 -7.58
N THR A 131 1.59 3.07 -7.12
CA THR A 131 1.32 3.93 -5.97
C THR A 131 0.02 3.52 -5.27
N GLY A 132 -0.34 4.18 -4.15
CA GLY A 132 -1.65 4.05 -3.54
C GLY A 132 -2.75 4.62 -4.46
N PHE A 133 -3.88 3.92 -4.55
CA PHE A 133 -5.01 4.35 -5.36
C PHE A 133 -5.50 5.75 -4.96
N SER A 134 -5.59 5.99 -3.65
CA SER A 134 -6.01 7.29 -3.09
C SER A 134 -5.10 8.45 -3.53
N GLU A 135 -3.81 8.20 -3.72
CA GLU A 135 -2.83 9.23 -4.11
C GLU A 135 -3.03 9.73 -5.55
N ALA A 136 -3.64 8.91 -6.42
CA ALA A 136 -3.86 9.24 -7.82
C ALA A 136 -5.23 9.90 -8.09
N LEU A 137 -6.20 9.79 -7.18
CA LEU A 137 -7.60 10.19 -7.43
C LEU A 137 -7.75 11.66 -7.84
N ALA A 138 -7.10 12.57 -7.11
CA ALA A 138 -7.23 14.00 -7.37
C ALA A 138 -6.68 14.39 -8.75
N LEU A 139 -5.50 13.87 -9.12
CA LEU A 139 -4.88 14.14 -10.43
C LEU A 139 -5.62 13.43 -11.57
N ALA A 140 -6.20 12.25 -11.31
CA ALA A 140 -7.05 11.57 -12.29
C ALA A 140 -8.34 12.34 -12.54
N ALA A 141 -8.98 12.87 -11.49
CA ALA A 141 -10.15 13.73 -11.60
C ALA A 141 -9.85 15.05 -12.34
N ALA A 142 -8.64 15.60 -12.16
CA ALA A 142 -8.17 16.78 -12.89
C ALA A 142 -7.77 16.47 -14.36
N GLY A 143 -7.73 15.20 -14.76
CA GLY A 143 -7.35 14.80 -16.11
C GLY A 143 -5.85 14.87 -16.41
N GLU A 144 -5.01 14.96 -15.38
CA GLU A 144 -3.55 15.00 -15.53
C GLU A 144 -2.92 13.63 -15.64
N VAL A 145 -3.54 12.63 -15.00
CA VAL A 145 -3.12 11.22 -15.05
C VAL A 145 -4.29 10.31 -15.38
N ARG A 146 -3.99 9.08 -15.76
CA ARG A 146 -4.96 8.00 -15.93
C ARG A 146 -4.59 6.83 -15.04
N ILE A 147 -5.54 6.38 -14.21
CA ILE A 147 -5.43 5.13 -13.48
C ILE A 147 -5.82 4.00 -14.42
N LEU A 148 -4.88 3.11 -14.74
CA LEU A 148 -5.11 1.99 -15.67
C LEU A 148 -5.83 0.83 -15.01
N VAL A 149 -5.51 0.59 -13.72
CA VAL A 149 -6.03 -0.54 -12.96
C VAL A 149 -5.74 -0.36 -11.47
N MET A 150 -6.56 -0.96 -10.63
CA MET A 150 -6.38 -1.02 -9.18
C MET A 150 -6.30 -2.47 -8.68
N THR A 151 -5.75 -2.66 -7.47
CA THR A 151 -5.51 -4.00 -6.89
C THR A 151 -6.62 -4.49 -5.96
N GLY A 152 -7.76 -3.82 -5.90
CA GLY A 152 -8.91 -4.24 -5.11
C GLY A 152 -9.60 -5.48 -5.66
N ASP A 153 -10.37 -6.16 -4.81
CA ASP A 153 -11.27 -7.23 -5.24
C ASP A 153 -12.47 -6.71 -6.04
N GLN A 154 -12.89 -5.49 -5.74
CA GLN A 154 -13.98 -4.76 -6.39
C GLN A 154 -13.52 -3.35 -6.71
N ARG A 155 -14.22 -2.68 -7.63
CA ARG A 155 -13.99 -1.27 -7.95
C ARG A 155 -14.30 -0.40 -6.75
N SER A 156 -13.62 0.74 -6.67
CA SER A 156 -13.91 1.76 -5.66
C SER A 156 -15.01 2.71 -6.15
N ASP A 157 -15.93 3.07 -5.27
CA ASP A 157 -16.95 4.09 -5.54
C ASP A 157 -16.34 5.48 -5.82
N ALA A 158 -15.12 5.73 -5.34
CA ALA A 158 -14.39 6.96 -5.62
C ALA A 158 -13.94 7.09 -7.09
N ALA A 159 -13.85 5.96 -7.84
CA ALA A 159 -13.57 5.94 -9.27
C ALA A 159 -14.17 4.67 -9.92
N PRO A 160 -15.49 4.60 -10.09
CA PRO A 160 -16.19 3.38 -10.51
C PRO A 160 -15.83 2.91 -11.93
N ASN A 161 -15.21 3.77 -12.73
CA ASN A 161 -14.73 3.43 -14.07
C ASN A 161 -13.36 2.75 -14.09
N VAL A 162 -12.62 2.75 -12.97
CA VAL A 162 -11.32 2.08 -12.87
C VAL A 162 -11.54 0.59 -12.60
N GLN A 163 -11.07 -0.24 -13.51
CA GLN A 163 -11.14 -1.69 -13.39
C GLN A 163 -10.13 -2.22 -12.36
N THR A 164 -10.43 -3.38 -11.80
CA THR A 164 -9.49 -4.14 -10.97
C THR A 164 -8.58 -5.02 -11.85
N LEU A 165 -7.46 -5.50 -11.28
CA LEU A 165 -6.60 -6.50 -11.93
C LEU A 165 -7.41 -7.75 -12.31
N LYS A 166 -8.31 -8.20 -11.43
CA LYS A 166 -9.17 -9.37 -11.67
C LYS A 166 -10.10 -9.17 -12.88
N GLU A 167 -10.71 -8.00 -13.01
CA GLU A 167 -11.57 -7.69 -14.15
C GLU A 167 -10.80 -7.64 -15.48
N GLN A 168 -9.50 -7.33 -15.44
CA GLN A 168 -8.61 -7.40 -16.60
C GLN A 168 -8.01 -8.80 -16.83
N GLY A 169 -8.45 -9.80 -16.06
CA GLY A 169 -8.02 -11.20 -16.21
C GLY A 169 -6.80 -11.59 -15.39
N TYR A 170 -6.30 -10.74 -14.50
CA TYR A 170 -5.15 -11.01 -13.65
C TYR A 170 -5.57 -11.32 -12.22
N ASN A 171 -5.40 -12.57 -11.79
CA ASN A 171 -5.76 -13.00 -10.44
C ASN A 171 -4.74 -12.51 -9.41
N ALA A 172 -4.80 -11.24 -9.08
CA ALA A 172 -3.97 -10.62 -8.05
C ALA A 172 -4.75 -9.52 -7.33
N THR A 173 -4.57 -9.46 -6.02
CA THR A 173 -5.14 -8.42 -5.15
C THR A 173 -4.11 -7.99 -4.12
N PHE A 174 -4.18 -6.74 -3.71
CA PHE A 174 -3.35 -6.20 -2.66
C PHE A 174 -4.06 -5.04 -1.96
N VAL A 175 -3.97 -5.03 -0.63
CA VAL A 175 -4.45 -3.93 0.21
C VAL A 175 -3.31 -3.48 1.11
N ASN A 176 -2.99 -2.20 1.07
CA ASN A 176 -2.07 -1.58 2.00
C ASN A 176 -2.85 -1.02 3.18
N TRP A 177 -2.92 -1.75 4.27
CA TRP A 177 -3.62 -1.32 5.48
C TRP A 177 -2.89 -0.18 6.20
N ARG A 178 -3.61 0.56 7.04
CA ARG A 178 -3.06 1.51 8.01
C ARG A 178 -3.54 1.12 9.40
N GLY A 179 -2.60 1.15 10.36
CA GLY A 179 -2.90 0.85 11.76
C GLY A 179 -2.09 1.70 12.72
N PHE A 180 -2.61 1.82 13.90
CA PHE A 180 -2.00 2.56 15.01
C PHE A 180 -1.30 1.62 15.97
N PHE A 181 -0.13 2.05 16.43
CA PHE A 181 0.71 1.34 17.39
C PHE A 181 1.15 2.29 18.50
N GLY A 182 1.14 1.81 19.72
CA GLY A 182 1.70 2.49 20.88
C GLY A 182 3.08 1.94 21.24
N ALA A 183 3.73 2.60 22.20
CA ALA A 183 5.01 2.16 22.77
C ALA A 183 4.88 0.76 23.42
N PRO A 184 5.96 -0.03 23.52
CA PRO A 184 5.92 -1.35 24.15
C PRO A 184 5.55 -1.34 25.64
N SER A 185 5.79 -0.21 26.33
CA SER A 185 5.43 0.00 27.73
C SER A 185 3.97 0.41 27.98
N LEU A 186 3.17 0.59 26.91
CA LEU A 186 1.78 1.01 27.05
C LEU A 186 0.96 -0.09 27.75
N SER A 187 0.26 0.27 28.82
CA SER A 187 -0.60 -0.67 29.53
C SER A 187 -1.79 -1.11 28.68
N ASN A 188 -2.34 -2.30 28.95
CA ASN A 188 -3.53 -2.78 28.27
C ASN A 188 -4.71 -1.81 28.41
N ALA A 189 -4.89 -1.22 29.61
CA ALA A 189 -5.98 -0.27 29.84
C ALA A 189 -5.85 0.98 28.93
N GLN A 190 -4.66 1.55 28.80
CA GLN A 190 -4.41 2.68 27.90
C GLN A 190 -4.57 2.28 26.44
N ALA A 191 -4.09 1.11 26.04
CA ALA A 191 -4.26 0.62 24.68
C ALA A 191 -5.72 0.39 24.31
N ASP A 192 -6.53 -0.11 25.25
CA ASP A 192 -7.96 -0.31 25.08
C ASP A 192 -8.70 1.04 24.99
N GLU A 193 -8.31 2.05 25.78
CA GLU A 193 -8.85 3.42 25.70
C GLU A 193 -8.59 4.04 24.32
N TYR A 194 -7.37 3.92 23.79
CA TYR A 194 -7.05 4.39 22.44
C TYR A 194 -7.85 3.64 21.36
N ALA A 195 -8.00 2.32 21.49
CA ALA A 195 -8.80 1.55 20.55
C ALA A 195 -10.28 1.95 20.57
N GLN A 196 -10.84 2.24 21.77
CA GLN A 196 -12.21 2.74 21.91
C GLN A 196 -12.35 4.15 21.31
N THR A 197 -11.38 5.03 21.49
CA THR A 197 -11.39 6.37 20.87
C THR A 197 -11.41 6.27 19.35
N LEU A 198 -10.60 5.37 18.78
CA LEU A 198 -10.60 5.11 17.33
C LEU A 198 -11.94 4.50 16.87
N ALA A 199 -12.55 3.62 17.66
CA ALA A 199 -13.87 3.05 17.36
C ALA A 199 -14.96 4.12 17.33
N GLN A 200 -14.93 5.07 18.30
CA GLN A 200 -15.86 6.20 18.33
C GLN A 200 -15.67 7.10 17.09
N MET A 201 -14.43 7.46 16.75
CA MET A 201 -14.13 8.20 15.52
C MET A 201 -14.67 7.47 14.29
N TYR A 202 -14.47 6.16 14.22
CA TYR A 202 -14.83 5.33 13.09
C TYR A 202 -16.34 5.30 12.80
N SER A 203 -17.17 5.50 13.82
CA SER A 203 -18.63 5.56 13.71
C SER A 203 -19.17 6.96 13.37
N THR A 204 -18.31 7.97 13.19
CA THR A 204 -18.74 9.35 12.88
C THR A 204 -18.98 9.58 11.38
N PRO A 205 -19.98 10.42 11.03
CA PRO A 205 -20.18 10.84 9.63
C PRO A 205 -18.98 11.58 9.04
N GLU A 206 -18.21 12.30 9.86
CA GLU A 206 -17.01 13.02 9.47
C GLU A 206 -15.92 12.04 8.99
N TRP A 207 -15.71 10.97 9.72
CA TRP A 207 -14.77 9.92 9.31
C TRP A 207 -15.21 9.25 8.01
N GLU A 208 -16.49 8.89 7.90
CA GLU A 208 -17.03 8.29 6.68
C GLU A 208 -16.82 9.20 5.46
N LYS A 209 -17.04 10.50 5.61
CA LYS A 209 -16.79 11.48 4.55
C LYS A 209 -15.30 11.53 4.14
N VAL A 210 -14.38 11.45 5.11
CA VAL A 210 -12.94 11.43 4.84
C VAL A 210 -12.56 10.12 4.14
N ARG A 211 -13.03 8.99 4.64
CA ARG A 211 -12.75 7.65 4.10
C ARG A 211 -13.22 7.52 2.66
N SER A 212 -14.49 7.85 2.39
CA SER A 212 -15.09 7.77 1.06
C SER A 212 -14.41 8.70 0.05
N ARG A 213 -14.09 9.95 0.45
CA ARG A 213 -13.38 10.89 -0.43
C ARG A 213 -12.02 10.38 -0.88
N ASN A 214 -11.35 9.62 -0.04
CA ASN A 214 -10.04 9.03 -0.36
C ASN A 214 -10.15 7.64 -1.01
N GLY A 215 -11.36 7.10 -1.17
CA GLY A 215 -11.54 5.74 -1.71
C GLY A 215 -10.95 4.65 -0.83
N TRP A 216 -10.75 4.91 0.47
CA TRP A 216 -10.22 3.93 1.41
C TRP A 216 -11.27 2.88 1.76
N THR A 217 -10.86 1.61 1.75
CA THR A 217 -11.72 0.52 2.20
C THR A 217 -11.76 0.43 3.72
N GLU A 218 -12.87 -0.07 4.21
CA GLU A 218 -13.11 -0.25 5.63
C GLU A 218 -12.35 -1.47 6.15
N ILE A 219 -11.43 -1.23 7.11
CA ILE A 219 -10.72 -2.28 7.85
C ILE A 219 -10.60 -1.80 9.30
N PHE A 220 -11.64 -2.01 10.11
CA PHE A 220 -11.53 -1.73 11.54
C PHE A 220 -11.31 -3.01 12.32
N LYS A 221 -10.14 -3.15 12.94
CA LYS A 221 -9.75 -4.31 13.74
C LYS A 221 -9.05 -3.82 15.01
N PRO A 222 -9.77 -3.78 16.15
CA PRO A 222 -9.18 -3.33 17.41
C PRO A 222 -8.37 -4.44 18.09
N ARG A 223 -7.33 -4.06 18.81
CA ARG A 223 -6.58 -4.85 19.78
C ARG A 223 -6.23 -6.27 19.30
N ALA A 224 -6.81 -7.31 19.89
CA ALA A 224 -6.52 -8.71 19.57
C ALA A 224 -6.83 -9.06 18.11
N GLU A 225 -7.89 -8.50 17.55
CA GLU A 225 -8.21 -8.69 16.11
C GLU A 225 -7.13 -8.09 15.22
N PHE A 226 -6.52 -6.98 15.63
CA PHE A 226 -5.40 -6.39 14.89
C PHE A 226 -4.14 -7.23 14.98
N VAL A 227 -3.84 -7.83 16.14
CA VAL A 227 -2.71 -8.76 16.28
C VAL A 227 -2.88 -9.96 15.35
N THR A 228 -4.04 -10.62 15.37
CA THR A 228 -4.35 -11.73 14.47
C THR A 228 -4.20 -11.33 12.99
N PHE A 229 -4.75 -10.17 12.63
CA PHE A 229 -4.61 -9.63 11.28
C PHE A 229 -3.14 -9.40 10.87
N LEU A 230 -2.30 -8.87 11.78
CA LEU A 230 -0.87 -8.66 11.50
C LEU A 230 -0.12 -9.98 11.27
N GLU A 231 -0.47 -11.03 12.02
CA GLU A 231 0.10 -12.38 11.86
C GLU A 231 -0.32 -12.98 10.51
N GLU A 232 -1.58 -12.85 10.12
CA GLU A 232 -2.08 -13.25 8.80
C GLU A 232 -1.36 -12.48 7.67
N GLN A 233 -1.19 -11.16 7.84
CA GLN A 233 -0.46 -10.34 6.88
C GLN A 233 1.01 -10.74 6.75
N GLU A 234 1.67 -11.11 7.85
CA GLU A 234 3.05 -11.60 7.83
C GLU A 234 3.17 -12.89 7.00
N GLU A 235 2.22 -13.81 7.13
CA GLU A 235 2.17 -15.04 6.33
C GLU A 235 1.93 -14.73 4.85
N VAL A 236 0.87 -13.96 4.54
CA VAL A 236 0.47 -13.62 3.16
C VAL A 236 1.58 -12.87 2.44
N VAL A 237 2.11 -11.82 3.06
CA VAL A 237 3.20 -11.01 2.49
C VAL A 237 4.48 -11.83 2.38
N GLY A 238 4.81 -12.66 3.38
CA GLY A 238 5.97 -13.53 3.34
C GLY A 238 5.92 -14.56 2.22
N ASN A 239 4.75 -15.16 1.98
CA ASN A 239 4.54 -16.07 0.85
C ASN A 239 4.72 -15.34 -0.49
N LEU A 240 4.11 -14.17 -0.64
CA LEU A 240 4.24 -13.35 -1.84
C LEU A 240 5.71 -12.96 -2.09
N MET A 241 6.43 -12.52 -1.06
CA MET A 241 7.85 -12.14 -1.19
C MET A 241 8.73 -13.33 -1.60
N ARG A 242 8.51 -14.52 -1.03
CA ARG A 242 9.21 -15.74 -1.47
C ARG A 242 8.90 -16.10 -2.93
N GLU A 243 7.64 -16.07 -3.30
CA GLU A 243 7.23 -16.34 -4.68
C GLU A 243 7.84 -15.38 -5.71
N LEU A 244 8.09 -14.14 -5.30
CA LEU A 244 8.67 -13.10 -6.16
C LEU A 244 10.20 -13.03 -6.07
N GLY A 245 10.84 -13.83 -5.21
CA GLY A 245 12.29 -13.85 -5.04
C GLY A 245 12.83 -12.65 -4.25
N PHE A 246 12.03 -12.08 -3.36
CA PHE A 246 12.45 -11.01 -2.42
C PHE A 246 12.90 -11.56 -1.06
N LEU A 247 12.66 -12.85 -0.77
CA LEU A 247 13.16 -13.59 0.38
C LEU A 247 13.84 -14.87 -0.07
#